data_891a36ac8b559774dc1461781a44ef24
#
_entry.id   891a36ac8b559774dc1461781a44ef24
#
_cell.length_a   1.000
_cell.length_b   1.000
_cell.length_c   1.000
_cell.angle_alpha   90.00
_cell.angle_beta   90.00
_cell.angle_gamma   90.00
#
_symmetry.space_group_name_H-M   'P 1'
#
loop_
_entity.id
_entity.type
_entity.pdbx_description
1 polymer ?
#
loop_
_entity_poly.entity_id
_entity_poly.type
_entity_poly.pdbx_seq_one_letter_code
_entity_poly.pdbx_strand_id
1 'polypeptide(L)'
;HAEDGLENGYTYNYDYWEEIQYSPDAYSTVGVYTAAELGLDKNLNSPQGMCVQGKEVYICDTGNNRILQLNRTSNEKFELVRIIDEIKGCDNTALSGPTDISVDEDGIMYICDKENNRILKIDKDLNYLMEFGKPTDATFDQSLSFLPDKLVVDGAGRVYCIADNVNKGIVKYENDGTFTGFYGASQVTYDWADYIWKKFSTQAQRAALESFVPTEYDNVYMDSEGFIFTCTTNVSSNGIKSGEDEPIRRLNLMGNNILITNGNFRPIGDIYWGKAGGYDGPSLIADVTALENGIYFGIDRVRGRLFAYDTQGNLLYAFGGNGNQDGYFKRPEALEHMGKDLLVLDSQDASFTVFTPTVFGNKIYQAIAEYDQGDYEKSGETWREVMNMNGNYDQAYIGIGRALMRQGEYK
;
A
#
# COMPACT_ATOMS: atom_id res chain seq x y z
N HIS A 1 -21.03 15.59 20.88
CA HIS A 1 -21.07 14.58 21.94
C HIS A 1 -20.74 13.19 21.39
N ALA A 2 -19.59 13.03 20.83
CA ALA A 2 -19.11 11.70 20.41
C ALA A 2 -18.25 11.11 21.54
N GLU A 3 -18.88 10.70 22.66
CA GLU A 3 -18.24 9.88 23.67
C GLU A 3 -18.14 8.40 23.26
N ASP A 4 -18.78 8.00 22.16
CA ASP A 4 -18.93 6.59 21.77
C ASP A 4 -18.20 6.20 20.47
N GLY A 5 -17.11 6.86 20.13
CA GLY A 5 -16.30 6.45 18.96
C GLY A 5 -17.01 6.58 17.60
N LEU A 6 -16.25 6.43 16.52
CA LEU A 6 -16.80 6.34 15.18
C LEU A 6 -17.65 5.09 15.04
N GLU A 7 -18.89 5.23 14.60
CA GLU A 7 -19.71 4.08 14.25
C GLU A 7 -19.06 3.31 13.09
N ASN A 8 -19.07 1.99 13.17
CA ASN A 8 -18.58 1.13 12.12
C ASN A 8 -19.46 1.24 10.87
N GLY A 9 -18.83 1.21 9.69
CA GLY A 9 -19.50 0.99 8.41
C GLY A 9 -20.10 2.22 7.75
N TYR A 10 -19.81 3.40 8.23
CA TYR A 10 -20.20 4.63 7.55
C TYR A 10 -19.05 5.21 6.73
N THR A 11 -19.40 5.79 5.59
CA THR A 11 -18.48 6.65 4.85
C THR A 11 -18.50 8.04 5.49
N TYR A 12 -17.32 8.58 5.75
CA TYR A 12 -17.17 9.87 6.41
C TYR A 12 -15.93 10.61 5.93
N ASN A 13 -15.87 11.88 6.27
CA ASN A 13 -14.72 12.76 6.16
C ASN A 13 -14.60 13.57 7.45
N TYR A 14 -13.57 14.39 7.56
CA TYR A 14 -13.42 15.39 8.62
C TYR A 14 -13.57 16.78 8.02
N ASP A 15 -14.29 17.64 8.73
CA ASP A 15 -14.31 19.07 8.39
C ASP A 15 -13.08 19.80 8.94
N TYR A 16 -12.98 21.09 8.65
CA TYR A 16 -11.87 21.93 9.12
C TYR A 16 -11.70 21.95 10.66
N TRP A 17 -12.78 21.67 11.39
CA TRP A 17 -12.83 21.67 12.86
C TRP A 17 -12.53 20.30 13.46
N GLU A 18 -12.07 19.33 12.65
CA GLU A 18 -11.81 17.95 13.07
C GLU A 18 -13.08 17.16 13.45
N GLU A 19 -14.25 17.68 13.06
CA GLU A 19 -15.50 16.97 13.32
C GLU A 19 -15.83 16.01 12.18
N ILE A 20 -16.42 14.86 12.55
CA ILE A 20 -16.80 13.82 11.60
C ILE A 20 -18.01 14.27 10.80
N GLN A 21 -17.91 14.24 9.48
CA GLN A 21 -18.99 14.52 8.54
C GLN A 21 -19.31 13.24 7.77
N TYR A 22 -20.47 12.67 8.05
CA TYR A 22 -20.95 11.49 7.32
C TYR A 22 -21.34 11.87 5.90
N SER A 23 -21.05 10.96 4.97
CA SER A 23 -21.32 11.16 3.54
C SER A 23 -22.01 9.92 2.93
N PRO A 24 -22.60 10.05 1.73
CA PRO A 24 -23.00 8.88 0.94
C PRO A 24 -21.81 7.95 0.75
N ASP A 25 -22.09 6.66 0.60
CA ASP A 25 -21.03 5.68 0.35
C ASP A 25 -20.29 6.01 -0.92
N ALA A 26 -18.95 6.10 -0.80
CA ALA A 26 -18.07 6.33 -1.94
C ALA A 26 -17.71 5.01 -2.65
N TYR A 27 -17.72 3.91 -1.90
CA TYR A 27 -17.53 2.54 -2.38
C TYR A 27 -18.62 1.63 -1.84
N SER A 28 -18.94 0.61 -2.62
CA SER A 28 -19.85 -0.47 -2.20
C SER A 28 -19.16 -1.82 -2.39
N THR A 29 -19.41 -2.75 -1.48
CA THR A 29 -18.96 -4.14 -1.58
C THR A 29 -19.72 -4.83 -2.69
N VAL A 30 -18.99 -5.48 -3.63
CA VAL A 30 -19.58 -6.22 -4.74
C VAL A 30 -19.30 -7.71 -4.69
N GLY A 31 -18.38 -8.16 -3.84
CA GLY A 31 -18.11 -9.57 -3.63
C GLY A 31 -17.13 -9.82 -2.49
N VAL A 32 -17.32 -10.93 -1.82
CA VAL A 32 -16.38 -11.50 -0.85
C VAL A 32 -16.04 -12.91 -1.34
N TYR A 33 -14.75 -13.18 -1.50
CA TYR A 33 -14.26 -14.42 -2.08
C TYR A 33 -13.48 -15.21 -1.04
N THR A 34 -14.09 -16.30 -0.58
CA THR A 34 -13.46 -17.32 0.25
C THR A 34 -13.03 -18.50 -0.62
N ALA A 35 -12.45 -19.51 0.00
CA ALA A 35 -12.10 -20.74 -0.71
C ALA A 35 -13.31 -21.39 -1.39
N ALA A 36 -14.50 -21.27 -0.82
CA ALA A 36 -15.73 -21.85 -1.38
C ALA A 36 -16.15 -21.16 -2.68
N GLU A 37 -16.13 -19.82 -2.71
CA GLU A 37 -16.44 -19.04 -3.92
C GLU A 37 -15.41 -19.25 -5.03
N LEU A 38 -14.16 -19.55 -4.65
CA LEU A 38 -13.06 -19.83 -5.60
C LEU A 38 -12.99 -21.32 -6.02
N GLY A 39 -13.86 -22.17 -5.47
CA GLY A 39 -13.86 -23.61 -5.75
C GLY A 39 -12.61 -24.36 -5.28
N LEU A 40 -11.99 -23.90 -4.19
CA LEU A 40 -10.80 -24.51 -3.62
C LEU A 40 -11.17 -25.67 -2.69
N ASP A 41 -10.40 -26.75 -2.74
CA ASP A 41 -10.57 -27.91 -1.86
C ASP A 41 -10.11 -27.62 -0.41
N LYS A 42 -9.26 -26.61 -0.23
CA LYS A 42 -8.67 -26.24 1.07
C LYS A 42 -8.83 -24.74 1.29
N ASN A 43 -9.31 -24.38 2.50
CA ASN A 43 -9.42 -22.97 2.90
C ASN A 43 -8.07 -22.25 2.81
N LEU A 44 -8.13 -20.94 2.57
CA LEU A 44 -6.96 -20.08 2.72
C LEU A 44 -6.45 -20.16 4.17
N ASN A 45 -5.16 -20.03 4.35
CA ASN A 45 -4.53 -20.08 5.67
C ASN A 45 -3.55 -18.90 5.81
N SER A 46 -3.96 -17.90 6.57
CA SER A 46 -3.16 -16.71 6.82
C SER A 46 -2.55 -16.10 5.54
N PRO A 47 -3.35 -15.80 4.52
CA PRO A 47 -2.83 -15.17 3.31
C PRO A 47 -2.27 -13.78 3.63
N GLN A 48 -1.12 -13.41 3.04
CA GLN A 48 -0.41 -12.18 3.41
C GLN A 48 -0.15 -11.21 2.25
N GLY A 49 0.00 -11.70 1.03
CA GLY A 49 0.31 -10.87 -0.13
C GLY A 49 -0.71 -11.01 -1.23
N MET A 50 -0.89 -9.94 -1.97
CA MET A 50 -1.76 -9.89 -3.15
C MET A 50 -1.11 -8.98 -4.20
N CYS A 51 -1.20 -9.39 -5.46
CA CYS A 51 -0.75 -8.61 -6.61
C CYS A 51 -1.82 -8.64 -7.70
N VAL A 52 -2.07 -7.50 -8.31
CA VAL A 52 -2.96 -7.37 -9.46
C VAL A 52 -2.14 -7.06 -10.71
N GLN A 53 -2.28 -7.88 -11.76
CA GLN A 53 -1.68 -7.64 -13.07
C GLN A 53 -2.76 -7.77 -14.16
N GLY A 54 -3.17 -6.65 -14.71
CA GLY A 54 -4.26 -6.60 -15.69
C GLY A 54 -5.59 -7.12 -15.12
N LYS A 55 -6.05 -8.30 -15.55
CA LYS A 55 -7.24 -8.99 -15.02
C LYS A 55 -6.89 -10.14 -14.07
N GLU A 56 -5.62 -10.39 -13.85
CA GLU A 56 -5.16 -11.46 -12.99
C GLU A 56 -4.92 -10.95 -11.57
N VAL A 57 -5.22 -11.80 -10.61
CA VAL A 57 -4.96 -11.57 -9.18
C VAL A 57 -4.16 -12.76 -8.66
N TYR A 58 -3.06 -12.44 -8.00
CA TYR A 58 -2.21 -13.42 -7.34
C TYR A 58 -2.35 -13.26 -5.83
N ILE A 59 -2.61 -14.34 -5.12
CA ILE A 59 -2.76 -14.34 -3.66
C ILE A 59 -1.76 -15.31 -3.06
N CYS A 60 -0.89 -14.80 -2.20
CA CYS A 60 0.01 -15.62 -1.40
C CYS A 60 -0.75 -16.25 -0.24
N ASP A 61 -1.13 -17.49 -0.40
CA ASP A 61 -1.77 -18.34 0.64
C ASP A 61 -0.67 -18.95 1.52
N THR A 62 -0.06 -18.05 2.32
CA THR A 62 1.21 -18.23 3.01
C THR A 62 1.27 -19.48 3.86
N GLY A 63 0.26 -19.68 4.73
CA GLY A 63 0.21 -20.84 5.62
C GLY A 63 -0.08 -22.16 4.92
N ASN A 64 -0.41 -22.13 3.63
CA ASN A 64 -0.58 -23.32 2.77
C ASN A 64 0.61 -23.50 1.81
N ASN A 65 1.64 -22.68 1.87
CA ASN A 65 2.82 -22.73 1.02
C ASN A 65 2.51 -22.69 -0.47
N ARG A 66 1.54 -21.89 -0.87
CA ARG A 66 1.08 -21.79 -2.26
C ARG A 66 0.68 -20.38 -2.65
N ILE A 67 0.63 -20.10 -3.95
CA ILE A 67 0.10 -18.89 -4.52
C ILE A 67 -1.08 -19.28 -5.43
N LEU A 68 -2.20 -18.55 -5.30
CA LEU A 68 -3.35 -18.68 -6.18
C LEU A 68 -3.23 -17.66 -7.29
N GLN A 69 -3.34 -18.11 -8.54
CA GLN A 69 -3.54 -17.24 -9.70
C GLN A 69 -5.01 -17.28 -10.09
N LEU A 70 -5.66 -16.15 -10.02
CA LEU A 70 -7.07 -15.96 -10.36
C LEU A 70 -7.18 -15.06 -11.60
N ASN A 71 -8.28 -15.18 -12.33
CA ASN A 71 -8.61 -14.26 -13.42
C ASN A 71 -10.00 -13.69 -13.22
N ARG A 72 -10.16 -12.38 -13.44
CA ARG A 72 -11.46 -11.72 -13.46
C ARG A 72 -12.16 -11.98 -14.77
N THR A 73 -13.33 -12.62 -14.69
CA THR A 73 -14.14 -12.98 -15.86
C THR A 73 -14.96 -11.79 -16.39
N SER A 74 -15.57 -11.97 -17.55
CA SER A 74 -16.50 -10.98 -18.14
C SER A 74 -17.74 -10.69 -17.27
N ASN A 75 -18.06 -11.62 -16.34
CA ASN A 75 -19.17 -11.47 -15.40
C ASN A 75 -18.73 -10.84 -14.08
N GLU A 76 -17.56 -10.22 -14.05
CA GLU A 76 -16.98 -9.55 -12.87
C GLU A 76 -16.71 -10.50 -11.69
N LYS A 77 -16.65 -11.81 -11.94
CA LYS A 77 -16.30 -12.84 -10.95
C LYS A 77 -14.83 -13.24 -11.11
N PHE A 78 -14.27 -13.82 -10.06
CA PHE A 78 -12.92 -14.38 -10.07
C PHE A 78 -12.98 -15.89 -10.19
N GLU A 79 -12.14 -16.45 -11.06
CA GLU A 79 -12.01 -17.88 -11.28
C GLU A 79 -10.56 -18.29 -11.08
N LEU A 80 -10.35 -19.47 -10.47
CA LEU A 80 -9.02 -20.03 -10.29
C LEU A 80 -8.45 -20.47 -11.64
N VAL A 81 -7.28 -19.93 -11.99
CA VAL A 81 -6.50 -20.33 -13.16
C VAL A 81 -5.60 -21.51 -12.81
N ARG A 82 -4.82 -21.35 -11.74
CA ARG A 82 -3.91 -22.41 -11.23
C ARG A 82 -3.49 -22.15 -9.79
N ILE A 83 -2.92 -23.17 -9.18
CA ILE A 83 -2.20 -23.10 -7.92
C ILE A 83 -0.70 -23.23 -8.22
N ILE A 84 0.10 -22.38 -7.61
CA ILE A 84 1.56 -22.38 -7.73
C ILE A 84 2.11 -22.77 -6.36
N ASP A 85 2.69 -23.93 -6.25
CA ASP A 85 3.31 -24.50 -5.03
C ASP A 85 4.70 -25.08 -5.31
N GLU A 86 4.98 -25.36 -6.59
CA GLU A 86 6.27 -25.89 -7.05
C GLU A 86 6.79 -25.12 -8.27
N ILE A 87 8.12 -24.94 -8.31
CA ILE A 87 8.87 -24.28 -9.37
C ILE A 87 9.71 -25.30 -10.14
N LYS A 88 9.77 -25.16 -11.44
CA LYS A 88 10.54 -26.08 -12.31
C LYS A 88 11.96 -25.59 -12.48
N GLY A 89 12.93 -26.54 -12.47
CA GLY A 89 14.29 -26.25 -12.89
C GLY A 89 15.20 -25.64 -11.82
N CYS A 90 14.84 -25.74 -10.54
CA CYS A 90 15.71 -25.43 -9.41
C CYS A 90 15.82 -26.62 -8.46
N ASP A 91 16.84 -26.62 -7.59
CA ASP A 91 17.07 -27.72 -6.64
C ASP A 91 16.00 -27.79 -5.56
N ASN A 92 15.56 -26.62 -5.05
CA ASN A 92 14.45 -26.51 -4.10
C ASN A 92 13.21 -26.00 -4.83
N THR A 93 12.36 -26.95 -5.27
CA THR A 93 11.19 -26.68 -6.12
C THR A 93 9.98 -26.17 -5.33
N ALA A 94 9.83 -26.55 -4.06
CA ALA A 94 8.67 -26.22 -3.26
C ALA A 94 8.75 -24.81 -2.68
N LEU A 95 7.64 -24.07 -2.72
CA LEU A 95 7.49 -22.83 -1.98
C LEU A 95 7.36 -23.11 -0.48
N SER A 96 7.87 -22.19 0.35
CA SER A 96 7.74 -22.25 1.81
C SER A 96 7.47 -20.86 2.37
N GLY A 97 6.26 -20.65 2.90
CA GLY A 97 5.82 -19.40 3.45
C GLY A 97 5.90 -18.24 2.43
N PRO A 98 5.34 -18.33 1.21
CA PRO A 98 5.33 -17.21 0.29
C PRO A 98 4.50 -16.07 0.88
N THR A 99 5.12 -14.89 1.04
CA THR A 99 4.48 -13.74 1.71
C THR A 99 4.04 -12.66 0.73
N ASP A 100 4.71 -12.57 -0.42
CA ASP A 100 4.38 -11.56 -1.42
C ASP A 100 4.81 -11.98 -2.83
N ILE A 101 4.22 -11.36 -3.83
CA ILE A 101 4.50 -11.58 -5.25
C ILE A 101 4.35 -10.28 -6.04
N SER A 102 5.26 -10.03 -6.95
CA SER A 102 5.13 -9.02 -7.99
C SER A 102 5.19 -9.68 -9.37
N VAL A 103 4.31 -9.27 -10.27
CA VAL A 103 4.23 -9.81 -11.64
C VAL A 103 4.35 -8.67 -12.63
N ASP A 104 5.28 -8.77 -13.57
CA ASP A 104 5.46 -7.75 -14.59
C ASP A 104 4.55 -7.97 -15.83
N GLU A 105 4.61 -7.05 -16.79
CA GLU A 105 3.79 -7.09 -18.00
C GLU A 105 4.09 -8.30 -18.91
N ASP A 106 5.29 -8.87 -18.81
CA ASP A 106 5.70 -10.06 -19.56
C ASP A 106 5.31 -11.36 -18.86
N GLY A 107 4.73 -11.26 -17.65
CA GLY A 107 4.33 -12.39 -16.82
C GLY A 107 5.49 -13.01 -16.04
N ILE A 108 6.61 -12.30 -15.90
CA ILE A 108 7.69 -12.69 -14.99
C ILE A 108 7.24 -12.44 -13.57
N MET A 109 7.39 -13.44 -12.72
CA MET A 109 6.99 -13.40 -11.32
C MET A 109 8.20 -13.32 -10.41
N TYR A 110 8.10 -12.46 -9.41
CA TYR A 110 9.07 -12.32 -8.32
C TYR A 110 8.36 -12.65 -7.02
N ILE A 111 8.82 -13.64 -6.28
CA ILE A 111 8.12 -14.21 -5.13
C ILE A 111 9.00 -14.12 -3.88
N CYS A 112 8.52 -13.49 -2.82
CA CYS A 112 9.09 -13.61 -1.49
C CYS A 112 8.84 -15.02 -0.93
N ASP A 113 9.77 -15.93 -1.14
CA ASP A 113 9.76 -17.31 -0.64
C ASP A 113 10.47 -17.35 0.72
N LYS A 114 9.79 -16.75 1.72
CA LYS A 114 10.35 -16.24 2.98
C LYS A 114 11.07 -17.29 3.79
N GLU A 115 10.43 -18.45 4.03
CA GLU A 115 11.00 -19.50 4.86
C GLU A 115 12.16 -20.24 4.14
N ASN A 116 12.23 -20.13 2.82
CA ASN A 116 13.37 -20.56 2.03
C ASN A 116 14.49 -19.50 1.93
N ASN A 117 14.33 -18.33 2.58
CA ASN A 117 15.29 -17.23 2.66
C ASN A 117 15.70 -16.67 1.29
N ARG A 118 14.77 -16.58 0.34
CA ARG A 118 15.05 -16.16 -1.03
C ARG A 118 13.88 -15.37 -1.65
N ILE A 119 14.20 -14.57 -2.65
CA ILE A 119 13.23 -14.07 -3.63
C ILE A 119 13.45 -14.89 -4.90
N LEU A 120 12.41 -15.55 -5.38
CA LEU A 120 12.43 -16.30 -6.64
C LEU A 120 12.04 -15.39 -7.80
N LYS A 121 12.76 -15.52 -8.93
CA LYS A 121 12.35 -14.98 -10.22
C LYS A 121 12.05 -16.16 -11.14
N ILE A 122 10.82 -16.21 -11.64
CA ILE A 122 10.33 -17.31 -12.50
C ILE A 122 9.58 -16.74 -13.70
N ASP A 123 9.51 -17.52 -14.77
CA ASP A 123 8.68 -17.16 -15.92
C ASP A 123 7.20 -17.57 -15.74
N LYS A 124 6.37 -17.17 -16.71
CA LYS A 124 4.93 -17.49 -16.71
C LYS A 124 4.61 -18.99 -16.75
N ASP A 125 5.55 -19.83 -17.17
CA ASP A 125 5.40 -21.30 -17.24
C ASP A 125 5.98 -21.99 -15.99
N LEU A 126 6.33 -21.20 -14.95
CA LEU A 126 6.91 -21.59 -13.68
C LEU A 126 8.33 -22.16 -13.79
N ASN A 127 9.09 -21.79 -14.81
CA ASN A 127 10.49 -22.15 -14.90
C ASN A 127 11.33 -21.17 -14.09
N TYR A 128 12.26 -21.70 -13.30
CA TYR A 128 13.25 -20.92 -12.56
C TYR A 128 14.14 -20.12 -13.50
N LEU A 129 14.28 -18.84 -13.22
CA LEU A 129 15.19 -17.95 -13.94
C LEU A 129 16.41 -17.61 -13.07
N MET A 130 16.16 -17.16 -11.84
CA MET A 130 17.20 -16.88 -10.86
C MET A 130 16.58 -16.70 -9.46
N GLU A 131 17.43 -16.52 -8.45
CA GLU A 131 16.99 -16.10 -7.11
C GLU A 131 17.88 -14.98 -6.56
N PHE A 132 17.31 -14.19 -5.66
CA PHE A 132 17.99 -13.16 -4.89
C PHE A 132 18.06 -13.66 -3.45
N GLY A 133 19.26 -13.82 -2.97
CA GLY A 133 19.53 -14.31 -1.63
C GLY A 133 20.04 -13.23 -0.69
N LYS A 134 20.52 -13.65 0.48
CA LYS A 134 21.12 -12.77 1.46
C LYS A 134 22.29 -11.98 0.87
N PRO A 135 22.30 -10.63 0.98
CA PRO A 135 23.45 -9.84 0.57
C PRO A 135 24.71 -10.23 1.32
N THR A 136 25.83 -10.38 0.60
CA THR A 136 27.15 -10.66 1.19
C THR A 136 27.94 -9.38 1.51
N ASP A 137 27.36 -8.21 1.17
CA ASP A 137 27.97 -6.91 1.42
C ASP A 137 28.10 -6.61 2.92
N ALA A 138 29.18 -5.91 3.30
CA ALA A 138 29.46 -5.57 4.69
C ALA A 138 28.42 -4.60 5.33
N THR A 139 27.65 -3.88 4.53
CA THR A 139 26.56 -3.01 5.03
C THR A 139 25.34 -3.79 5.49
N PHE A 140 25.19 -5.03 5.00
CA PHE A 140 24.15 -5.95 5.49
C PHE A 140 24.68 -6.70 6.72
N ASP A 141 23.93 -6.72 7.81
CA ASP A 141 24.31 -7.44 9.03
C ASP A 141 24.33 -8.95 8.77
N GLN A 142 25.54 -9.53 8.74
CA GLN A 142 25.73 -10.93 8.40
C GLN A 142 25.19 -11.90 9.49
N SER A 143 24.89 -11.41 10.68
CA SER A 143 24.25 -12.21 11.75
C SER A 143 22.77 -12.43 11.54
N LEU A 144 22.11 -11.59 10.71
CA LEU A 144 20.70 -11.69 10.40
C LEU A 144 20.43 -12.75 9.33
N SER A 145 19.30 -13.44 9.43
CA SER A 145 18.73 -14.20 8.32
C SER A 145 18.11 -13.24 7.31
N PHE A 146 18.12 -13.61 6.03
CA PHE A 146 17.39 -12.89 5.00
C PHE A 146 15.98 -13.46 4.91
N LEU A 147 15.01 -12.71 5.39
CA LEU A 147 13.58 -13.11 5.41
C LEU A 147 12.79 -12.11 4.57
N PRO A 148 12.77 -12.27 3.23
CA PRO A 148 12.03 -11.36 2.35
C PRO A 148 10.53 -11.43 2.66
N ASP A 149 9.90 -10.28 2.83
CA ASP A 149 8.49 -10.21 3.25
C ASP A 149 7.59 -9.53 2.23
N LYS A 150 7.98 -8.35 1.75
CA LYS A 150 7.26 -7.58 0.73
C LYS A 150 8.19 -7.12 -0.35
N LEU A 151 7.70 -7.00 -1.57
CA LEU A 151 8.52 -6.57 -2.69
C LEU A 151 7.74 -5.83 -3.78
N VAL A 152 8.44 -4.94 -4.47
CA VAL A 152 8.03 -4.40 -5.78
C VAL A 152 9.20 -4.45 -6.74
N VAL A 153 8.89 -4.51 -8.04
CA VAL A 153 9.87 -4.58 -9.12
C VAL A 153 9.58 -3.48 -10.12
N ASP A 154 10.61 -2.72 -10.50
CA ASP A 154 10.44 -1.67 -11.50
C ASP A 154 10.59 -2.18 -12.94
N GLY A 155 10.30 -1.31 -13.92
CA GLY A 155 10.37 -1.64 -15.33
C GLY A 155 11.77 -2.03 -15.85
N ALA A 156 12.83 -1.82 -15.05
CA ALA A 156 14.18 -2.29 -15.33
C ALA A 156 14.50 -3.66 -14.69
N GLY A 157 13.56 -4.23 -13.97
CA GLY A 157 13.70 -5.49 -13.24
C GLY A 157 14.49 -5.38 -11.94
N ARG A 158 14.65 -4.15 -11.39
CA ARG A 158 15.26 -3.94 -10.08
C ARG A 158 14.27 -4.28 -8.99
N VAL A 159 14.75 -4.99 -7.99
CA VAL A 159 13.92 -5.50 -6.89
C VAL A 159 14.11 -4.62 -5.65
N TYR A 160 13.01 -4.18 -5.08
CA TYR A 160 12.93 -3.44 -3.82
C TYR A 160 12.18 -4.28 -2.81
N CYS A 161 12.88 -4.78 -1.80
CA CYS A 161 12.36 -5.77 -0.87
C CYS A 161 12.42 -5.28 0.57
N ILE A 162 11.31 -5.40 1.29
CA ILE A 162 11.29 -5.34 2.76
C ILE A 162 11.64 -6.75 3.25
N ALA A 163 12.62 -6.84 4.15
CA ALA A 163 12.99 -8.08 4.79
C ALA A 163 12.83 -7.94 6.31
N ASP A 164 12.29 -8.97 6.95
CA ASP A 164 12.16 -9.00 8.40
C ASP A 164 13.51 -8.82 9.10
N ASN A 165 13.49 -8.16 10.24
CA ASN A 165 14.66 -7.83 11.05
C ASN A 165 15.69 -6.90 10.37
N VAL A 166 15.39 -6.36 9.20
CA VAL A 166 16.21 -5.36 8.53
C VAL A 166 15.61 -3.98 8.73
N ASN A 167 16.15 -3.23 9.68
CA ASN A 167 15.67 -1.88 10.05
C ASN A 167 16.41 -0.75 9.33
N LYS A 168 16.95 -1.03 8.16
CA LYS A 168 17.69 -0.04 7.32
C LYS A 168 16.87 0.40 6.09
N GLY A 169 15.54 0.26 6.14
CA GLY A 169 14.65 0.52 5.02
C GLY A 169 14.55 -0.68 4.06
N ILE A 170 14.48 -0.41 2.77
CA ILE A 170 14.22 -1.38 1.72
C ILE A 170 15.53 -1.90 1.14
N VAL A 171 15.68 -3.22 1.03
CA VAL A 171 16.84 -3.89 0.39
C VAL A 171 16.68 -3.78 -1.12
N LYS A 172 17.69 -3.27 -1.81
CA LYS A 172 17.64 -3.04 -3.25
C LYS A 172 18.62 -3.95 -3.99
N TYR A 173 18.13 -4.60 -5.04
CA TYR A 173 18.92 -5.39 -5.97
C TYR A 173 18.73 -4.90 -7.41
N GLU A 174 19.80 -4.98 -8.20
CA GLU A 174 19.70 -4.88 -9.65
C GLU A 174 19.08 -6.16 -10.25
N ASN A 175 18.68 -6.10 -11.51
CA ASN A 175 18.03 -7.22 -12.21
C ASN A 175 18.90 -8.49 -12.30
N ASP A 176 20.21 -8.36 -12.18
CA ASP A 176 21.18 -9.46 -12.18
C ASP A 176 21.46 -10.06 -10.79
N GLY A 177 20.75 -9.61 -9.76
CA GLY A 177 20.90 -10.06 -8.37
C GLY A 177 21.94 -9.30 -7.57
N THR A 178 22.62 -8.31 -8.15
CA THR A 178 23.60 -7.49 -7.44
C THR A 178 22.92 -6.62 -6.39
N PHE A 179 23.29 -6.79 -5.12
CA PHE A 179 22.83 -5.90 -4.04
C PHE A 179 23.47 -4.52 -4.21
N THR A 180 22.66 -3.46 -4.18
CA THR A 180 23.13 -2.09 -4.38
C THR A 180 22.93 -1.19 -3.16
N GLY A 181 22.45 -1.74 -2.05
CA GLY A 181 22.30 -1.01 -0.79
C GLY A 181 20.87 -0.96 -0.28
N PHE A 182 20.65 0.00 0.63
CA PHE A 182 19.36 0.23 1.26
C PHE A 182 18.72 1.49 0.68
N TYR A 183 17.39 1.45 0.52
CA TYR A 183 16.59 2.50 -0.08
C TYR A 183 15.51 2.98 0.89
N GLY A 184 15.28 4.29 0.95
CA GLY A 184 14.23 4.87 1.78
C GLY A 184 14.55 4.97 3.28
N ALA A 185 15.75 4.61 3.73
CA ALA A 185 16.20 4.88 5.09
C ALA A 185 16.76 6.29 5.19
N SER A 186 16.36 7.03 6.23
CA SER A 186 16.96 8.32 6.53
C SER A 186 18.39 8.13 7.04
N GLN A 187 19.36 8.74 6.35
CA GLN A 187 20.74 8.77 6.84
C GLN A 187 20.83 9.80 7.97
N VAL A 188 21.58 9.47 9.04
CA VAL A 188 21.94 10.47 10.06
C VAL A 188 22.83 11.52 9.42
N THR A 189 22.42 12.79 9.48
CA THR A 189 23.28 13.91 9.09
C THR A 189 24.43 14.03 10.06
N TYR A 190 25.63 13.71 9.57
CA TYR A 190 26.85 13.77 10.39
C TYR A 190 27.35 15.20 10.54
N ASP A 191 27.92 15.48 11.71
CA ASP A 191 28.73 16.66 11.96
C ASP A 191 30.00 16.62 11.09
N TRP A 192 30.56 17.80 10.78
CA TRP A 192 31.74 18.01 9.92
C TRP A 192 32.99 17.21 10.35
N ALA A 193 33.11 16.88 11.66
CA ALA A 193 34.15 16.01 12.20
C ALA A 193 34.04 14.56 11.70
N ASP A 194 32.83 14.02 11.57
CA ASP A 194 32.56 12.68 11.06
C ASP A 194 32.86 12.55 9.57
N TYR A 195 32.64 13.63 8.80
CA TYR A 195 33.00 13.68 7.38
C TYR A 195 34.52 13.52 7.16
N ILE A 196 35.35 14.14 8.00
CA ILE A 196 36.82 14.04 7.93
C ILE A 196 37.27 12.64 8.28
N TRP A 197 36.66 12.00 9.29
CA TRP A 197 36.95 10.63 9.68
C TRP A 197 36.59 9.61 8.58
N LYS A 198 35.44 9.77 7.92
CA LYS A 198 35.03 8.95 6.76
C LYS A 198 36.03 9.00 5.59
N LYS A 199 36.71 10.09 5.40
CA LYS A 199 37.68 10.27 4.31
C LYS A 199 38.98 9.45 4.52
N PHE A 200 39.30 9.11 5.77
CA PHE A 200 40.54 8.37 6.15
C PHE A 200 40.25 6.95 6.63
N SER A 201 38.99 6.53 6.72
CA SER A 201 38.61 5.19 7.17
C SER A 201 38.63 4.16 6.03
N THR A 202 38.90 2.90 6.37
CA THR A 202 38.78 1.77 5.44
C THR A 202 37.31 1.51 5.04
N GLN A 203 37.10 0.77 3.94
CA GLN A 203 35.74 0.45 3.47
C GLN A 203 34.92 -0.29 4.54
N ALA A 204 35.53 -1.20 5.30
CA ALA A 204 34.87 -1.89 6.43
C ALA A 204 34.55 -0.95 7.59
N GLN A 205 35.43 0.02 7.90
CA GLN A 205 35.19 1.04 8.92
C GLN A 205 34.12 2.04 8.48
N ARG A 206 34.04 2.36 7.16
CA ARG A 206 32.97 3.19 6.60
C ARG A 206 31.60 2.51 6.71
N ALA A 207 31.52 1.23 6.39
CA ALA A 207 30.30 0.44 6.52
C ALA A 207 29.82 0.35 7.98
N ALA A 208 30.75 0.24 8.95
CA ALA A 208 30.43 0.26 10.38
C ALA A 208 30.01 1.64 10.91
N LEU A 209 30.37 2.73 10.20
CA LEU A 209 30.08 4.12 10.57
C LEU A 209 28.82 4.68 9.87
N GLU A 210 28.25 3.97 8.90
CA GLU A 210 26.96 4.31 8.31
C GLU A 210 25.85 4.07 9.35
N SER A 211 25.54 5.11 10.12
CA SER A 211 24.37 5.09 11.00
C SER A 211 23.15 5.46 10.20
N PHE A 212 22.15 4.60 10.24
CA PHE A 212 20.83 4.90 9.73
C PHE A 212 19.89 5.19 10.89
N VAL A 213 18.94 6.08 10.70
CA VAL A 213 17.77 6.11 11.59
C VAL A 213 17.04 4.79 11.37
N PRO A 214 16.79 3.98 12.41
CA PRO A 214 16.03 2.75 12.25
C PRO A 214 14.74 3.04 11.51
N THR A 215 14.57 2.40 10.37
CA THR A 215 13.40 2.61 9.49
C THR A 215 12.85 1.26 9.13
N GLU A 216 11.63 1.00 9.59
CA GLU A 216 10.89 -0.23 9.33
C GLU A 216 9.65 0.13 8.52
N TYR A 217 9.42 -0.63 7.46
CA TYR A 217 8.24 -0.53 6.61
C TYR A 217 7.47 -1.85 6.66
N ASP A 218 6.14 -1.79 6.61
CA ASP A 218 5.27 -2.96 6.56
C ASP A 218 4.98 -3.38 5.13
N ASN A 219 4.84 -2.41 4.21
CA ASN A 219 4.53 -2.72 2.81
C ASN A 219 5.11 -1.68 1.84
N VAL A 220 5.19 -2.08 0.57
CA VAL A 220 5.63 -1.26 -0.56
C VAL A 220 4.68 -1.43 -1.73
N TYR A 221 4.43 -0.34 -2.45
CA TYR A 221 3.63 -0.31 -3.68
C TYR A 221 4.29 0.63 -4.70
N MET A 222 4.43 0.20 -5.95
CA MET A 222 4.97 1.05 -7.02
C MET A 222 3.82 1.67 -7.81
N ASP A 223 3.79 3.01 -7.86
CA ASP A 223 2.79 3.72 -8.63
C ASP A 223 3.10 3.78 -10.13
N SER A 224 2.15 4.25 -10.92
CA SER A 224 2.27 4.35 -12.38
C SER A 224 3.38 5.31 -12.85
N GLU A 225 3.89 6.19 -11.98
CA GLU A 225 5.01 7.09 -12.25
C GLU A 225 6.37 6.45 -11.87
N GLY A 226 6.36 5.25 -11.29
CA GLY A 226 7.56 4.52 -10.86
C GLY A 226 8.10 4.96 -9.51
N PHE A 227 7.33 5.70 -8.71
CA PHE A 227 7.67 6.01 -7.32
C PHE A 227 7.13 4.94 -6.39
N ILE A 228 7.78 4.76 -5.25
CA ILE A 228 7.42 3.72 -4.29
C ILE A 228 6.67 4.35 -3.12
N PHE A 229 5.39 3.99 -2.97
CA PHE A 229 4.67 4.17 -1.72
C PHE A 229 5.15 3.16 -0.70
N THR A 230 5.32 3.61 0.54
CA THR A 230 5.60 2.75 1.68
C THR A 230 4.64 3.09 2.81
N CYS A 231 4.35 2.12 3.64
CA CYS A 231 3.61 2.35 4.87
C CYS A 231 4.28 1.67 6.06
N THR A 232 3.92 2.10 7.26
CA THR A 232 4.41 1.52 8.51
C THR A 232 3.33 1.54 9.57
N THR A 233 3.23 0.44 10.31
CA THR A 233 2.42 0.34 11.53
C THR A 233 3.24 0.67 12.78
N ASN A 234 4.56 0.84 12.65
CA ASN A 234 5.45 1.25 13.74
C ASN A 234 5.35 2.76 13.99
N VAL A 235 4.21 3.18 14.50
CA VAL A 235 3.89 4.58 14.81
C VAL A 235 3.43 4.73 16.25
N SER A 236 3.75 5.87 16.86
CA SER A 236 3.34 6.23 18.20
C SER A 236 2.40 7.42 18.21
N SER A 237 1.55 7.50 19.25
CA SER A 237 0.67 8.67 19.43
C SER A 237 1.44 9.99 19.50
N ASN A 238 2.61 10.00 20.12
CA ASN A 238 3.45 11.19 20.21
C ASN A 238 4.12 11.52 18.89
N GLY A 239 4.67 10.51 18.18
CA GLY A 239 5.31 10.69 16.88
C GLY A 239 4.36 11.19 15.81
N ILE A 240 3.12 10.68 15.79
CA ILE A 240 2.08 11.21 14.91
C ILE A 240 1.74 12.67 15.25
N LYS A 241 1.57 13.01 16.54
CA LYS A 241 1.26 14.39 16.96
C LYS A 241 2.40 15.36 16.66
N SER A 242 3.65 14.97 16.89
CA SER A 242 4.83 15.80 16.59
C SER A 242 5.14 15.91 15.09
N GLY A 243 4.67 14.97 14.28
CA GLY A 243 5.00 14.87 12.86
C GLY A 243 6.28 14.09 12.57
N GLU A 244 6.86 13.45 13.59
CA GLU A 244 8.04 12.58 13.43
C GLU A 244 7.68 11.26 12.76
N ASP A 245 6.49 10.68 13.12
CA ASP A 245 6.00 9.47 12.50
C ASP A 245 5.15 9.83 11.26
N GLU A 246 5.52 9.25 10.13
CA GLU A 246 4.83 9.37 8.85
C GLU A 246 4.37 7.97 8.43
N PRO A 247 3.10 7.62 8.65
CA PRO A 247 2.61 6.26 8.38
C PRO A 247 2.58 5.91 6.90
N ILE A 248 2.51 6.92 6.02
CA ILE A 248 2.56 6.76 4.56
C ILE A 248 3.66 7.67 4.02
N ARG A 249 4.49 7.13 3.13
CA ARG A 249 5.51 7.88 2.38
C ARG A 249 5.42 7.54 0.91
N ARG A 250 5.84 8.48 0.06
CA ARG A 250 6.06 8.27 -1.37
C ARG A 250 7.51 8.59 -1.69
N LEU A 251 8.27 7.57 -2.04
CA LEU A 251 9.73 7.69 -2.21
C LEU A 251 10.08 7.88 -3.68
N ASN A 252 10.93 8.87 -3.96
CA ASN A 252 11.50 9.07 -5.29
C ASN A 252 12.70 8.12 -5.52
N LEU A 253 13.31 8.15 -6.71
CA LEU A 253 14.43 7.28 -7.08
C LEU A 253 15.65 7.36 -6.13
N MET A 254 15.77 8.45 -5.37
CA MET A 254 16.82 8.67 -4.38
C MET A 254 16.43 8.13 -2.98
N GLY A 255 15.20 7.63 -2.80
CA GLY A 255 14.67 7.18 -1.51
C GLY A 255 14.17 8.31 -0.60
N ASN A 256 14.00 9.53 -1.12
CA ASN A 256 13.48 10.65 -0.35
C ASN A 256 11.95 10.67 -0.40
N ASN A 257 11.32 10.96 0.74
CA ASN A 257 9.88 11.15 0.80
C ASN A 257 9.46 12.42 0.04
N ILE A 258 8.62 12.25 -0.97
CA ILE A 258 8.05 13.31 -1.81
C ILE A 258 6.53 13.40 -1.69
N LEU A 259 5.94 12.71 -0.70
CA LEU A 259 4.50 12.74 -0.49
C LEU A 259 4.06 14.18 -0.20
N ILE A 260 3.09 14.67 -0.98
CA ILE A 260 2.53 16.00 -0.79
C ILE A 260 1.49 15.93 0.34
N THR A 261 1.63 16.83 1.32
CA THR A 261 0.79 16.89 2.51
C THR A 261 0.18 18.28 2.70
N ASN A 262 -0.37 18.85 1.63
CA ASN A 262 -0.97 20.18 1.60
C ASN A 262 -2.44 20.21 2.06
N GLY A 263 -3.00 19.05 2.45
CA GLY A 263 -4.36 18.95 2.99
C GLY A 263 -4.50 19.60 4.37
N ASN A 264 -5.73 19.73 4.86
CA ASN A 264 -6.01 20.24 6.20
C ASN A 264 -5.37 19.35 7.27
N PHE A 265 -5.32 18.06 7.02
CA PHE A 265 -4.72 17.05 7.89
C PHE A 265 -3.68 16.25 7.11
N ARG A 266 -2.65 15.79 7.83
CA ARG A 266 -1.67 14.89 7.24
C ARG A 266 -2.33 13.53 6.93
N PRO A 267 -1.83 12.75 5.95
CA PRO A 267 -2.35 11.43 5.62
C PRO A 267 -1.93 10.38 6.66
N ILE A 268 -2.58 10.44 7.82
CA ILE A 268 -2.31 9.59 8.99
C ILE A 268 -3.42 8.59 9.31
N GLY A 269 -4.42 8.47 8.46
CA GLY A 269 -5.64 7.74 8.76
C GLY A 269 -6.61 8.56 9.61
N ASP A 270 -7.22 7.96 10.63
CA ASP A 270 -8.10 8.67 11.55
C ASP A 270 -7.36 9.74 12.35
N ILE A 271 -7.95 10.92 12.44
CA ILE A 271 -7.50 11.98 13.34
C ILE A 271 -8.16 11.88 14.72
N TYR A 272 -9.31 11.23 14.80
CA TYR A 272 -10.00 10.92 16.05
C TYR A 272 -9.57 9.52 16.56
N TRP A 273 -8.93 9.49 17.74
CA TRP A 273 -8.34 8.27 18.28
C TRP A 273 -9.13 7.63 19.42
N GLY A 274 -10.38 8.04 19.60
CA GLY A 274 -11.27 7.39 20.54
C GLY A 274 -11.57 5.95 20.17
N LYS A 275 -12.18 5.21 21.09
CA LYS A 275 -12.50 3.79 20.91
C LYS A 275 -13.39 3.54 19.71
N ALA A 276 -12.78 3.06 18.62
CA ALA A 276 -13.50 2.51 17.51
C ALA A 276 -13.08 1.04 17.35
N GLY A 277 -14.02 0.12 17.42
CA GLY A 277 -13.72 -1.30 17.39
C GLY A 277 -12.87 -1.80 18.58
N GLY A 278 -12.84 -1.05 19.69
CA GLY A 278 -12.07 -1.42 20.88
C GLY A 278 -10.59 -1.03 20.88
N TYR A 279 -10.12 -0.31 19.84
CA TYR A 279 -8.74 0.14 19.70
C TYR A 279 -8.61 1.65 19.98
N ASP A 280 -7.66 2.01 20.84
CA ASP A 280 -7.28 3.39 21.15
C ASP A 280 -5.92 3.72 20.53
N GLY A 281 -5.79 4.91 19.91
CA GLY A 281 -4.53 5.36 19.32
C GLY A 281 -4.60 5.59 17.80
N PRO A 282 -3.49 5.91 17.16
CA PRO A 282 -3.45 6.24 15.73
C PRO A 282 -3.80 5.04 14.85
N SER A 283 -4.22 5.30 13.62
CA SER A 283 -4.38 4.26 12.59
C SER A 283 -3.06 3.55 12.33
N LEU A 284 -3.12 2.24 12.15
CA LEU A 284 -1.97 1.40 11.78
C LEU A 284 -2.10 1.02 10.30
N ILE A 285 -1.51 1.85 9.44
CA ILE A 285 -1.59 1.66 7.98
C ILE A 285 -0.70 0.49 7.57
N ALA A 286 -1.35 -0.60 7.17
CA ALA A 286 -0.68 -1.86 6.83
C ALA A 286 -0.31 -1.98 5.36
N ASP A 287 -1.06 -1.34 4.48
CA ASP A 287 -0.82 -1.35 3.04
C ASP A 287 -1.35 -0.10 2.36
N VAL A 288 -0.81 0.20 1.18
CA VAL A 288 -1.17 1.35 0.36
C VAL A 288 -1.23 0.93 -1.11
N THR A 289 -2.24 1.38 -1.83
CA THR A 289 -2.32 1.32 -3.30
C THR A 289 -2.64 2.69 -3.88
N ALA A 290 -2.26 2.94 -5.13
CA ALA A 290 -2.52 4.21 -5.78
C ALA A 290 -3.08 4.00 -7.19
N LEU A 291 -4.19 4.69 -7.52
CA LEU A 291 -4.77 4.68 -8.84
C LEU A 291 -3.90 5.47 -9.84
N GLU A 292 -4.10 5.25 -11.14
CA GLU A 292 -3.34 5.92 -12.20
C GLU A 292 -3.41 7.46 -12.16
N ASN A 293 -4.49 8.03 -11.61
CA ASN A 293 -4.66 9.47 -11.43
C ASN A 293 -3.99 10.02 -10.15
N GLY A 294 -3.24 9.19 -9.41
CA GLY A 294 -2.52 9.57 -8.20
C GLY A 294 -3.36 9.61 -6.92
N ILE A 295 -4.66 9.32 -6.97
CA ILE A 295 -5.45 9.08 -5.76
C ILE A 295 -4.94 7.80 -5.12
N TYR A 296 -4.61 7.84 -3.83
CA TYR A 296 -4.08 6.69 -3.13
C TYR A 296 -4.93 6.32 -1.92
N PHE A 297 -4.83 5.07 -1.53
CA PHE A 297 -5.60 4.48 -0.44
C PHE A 297 -4.65 3.84 0.56
N GLY A 298 -4.92 4.04 1.85
CA GLY A 298 -4.29 3.30 2.92
C GLY A 298 -5.32 2.46 3.66
N ILE A 299 -4.93 1.27 4.14
CA ILE A 299 -5.79 0.43 4.97
C ILE A 299 -5.29 0.33 6.41
N ASP A 300 -6.16 0.60 7.36
CA ASP A 300 -5.89 0.46 8.80
C ASP A 300 -6.11 -1.00 9.23
N ARG A 301 -5.03 -1.65 9.66
CA ARG A 301 -5.03 -3.07 10.07
C ARG A 301 -5.96 -3.36 11.24
N VAL A 302 -6.13 -2.42 12.16
CA VAL A 302 -6.88 -2.65 13.40
C VAL A 302 -8.31 -2.17 13.35
N ARG A 303 -8.59 -1.07 12.64
CA ARG A 303 -9.95 -0.56 12.47
C ARG A 303 -10.64 -1.06 11.19
N GLY A 304 -9.89 -1.70 10.28
CA GLY A 304 -10.41 -2.18 9.01
C GLY A 304 -10.91 -1.07 8.09
N ARG A 305 -10.39 0.15 8.24
CA ARG A 305 -10.83 1.33 7.48
C ARG A 305 -9.89 1.64 6.34
N LEU A 306 -10.48 2.00 5.20
CA LEU A 306 -9.76 2.52 4.04
C LEU A 306 -9.87 4.04 4.03
N PHE A 307 -8.75 4.70 3.79
CA PHE A 307 -8.65 6.15 3.67
C PHE A 307 -8.22 6.51 2.26
N ALA A 308 -9.03 7.31 1.56
CA ALA A 308 -8.73 7.80 0.22
C ALA A 308 -8.17 9.22 0.29
N TYR A 309 -7.01 9.43 -0.33
CA TYR A 309 -6.36 10.74 -0.41
C TYR A 309 -6.16 11.16 -1.85
N ASP A 310 -6.28 12.46 -2.13
CA ASP A 310 -5.91 13.04 -3.41
C ASP A 310 -4.39 13.30 -3.50
N THR A 311 -3.91 13.75 -4.66
CA THR A 311 -2.49 14.05 -4.90
C THR A 311 -1.94 15.19 -4.05
N GLN A 312 -2.79 15.98 -3.39
CA GLN A 312 -2.42 17.03 -2.46
C GLN A 312 -2.40 16.58 -1.00
N GLY A 313 -2.82 15.35 -0.73
CA GLY A 313 -2.92 14.78 0.61
C GLY A 313 -4.21 15.15 1.34
N ASN A 314 -5.25 15.62 0.63
CA ASN A 314 -6.56 15.80 1.23
C ASN A 314 -7.24 14.45 1.41
N LEU A 315 -7.79 14.19 2.60
CA LEU A 315 -8.68 13.06 2.81
C LEU A 315 -9.98 13.29 2.02
N LEU A 316 -10.22 12.44 1.05
CA LEU A 316 -11.46 12.48 0.27
C LEU A 316 -12.61 11.85 1.06
N TYR A 317 -12.40 10.68 1.59
CA TYR A 317 -13.33 9.95 2.46
C TYR A 317 -12.62 8.77 3.12
N ALA A 318 -13.25 8.26 4.18
CA ALA A 318 -12.91 7.00 4.81
C ALA A 318 -14.14 6.09 4.86
N PHE A 319 -13.94 4.78 4.73
CA PHE A 319 -15.00 3.78 4.78
C PHE A 319 -14.47 2.43 5.25
N GLY A 320 -15.34 1.42 5.35
CA GLY A 320 -15.01 0.12 5.91
C GLY A 320 -15.11 0.11 7.44
N GLY A 321 -14.68 -0.97 8.04
CA GLY A 321 -14.74 -1.15 9.49
C GLY A 321 -14.22 -2.50 9.93
N ASN A 322 -14.18 -2.69 11.25
CA ASN A 322 -13.82 -3.96 11.87
C ASN A 322 -15.10 -4.76 12.18
N GLY A 323 -15.17 -6.01 11.76
CA GLY A 323 -16.34 -6.86 11.99
C GLY A 323 -16.43 -8.10 11.10
N ASN A 324 -17.63 -8.71 11.09
CA ASN A 324 -17.92 -9.93 10.34
C ASN A 324 -18.89 -9.73 9.16
N GLN A 325 -19.24 -8.49 8.86
CA GLN A 325 -20.13 -8.17 7.75
C GLN A 325 -19.34 -7.96 6.48
N ASP A 326 -19.98 -8.09 5.32
CA ASP A 326 -19.35 -7.81 4.03
C ASP A 326 -18.82 -6.37 4.00
N GLY A 327 -17.57 -6.20 3.57
CA GLY A 327 -16.91 -4.90 3.59
C GLY A 327 -16.29 -4.49 4.93
N TYR A 328 -16.28 -5.42 5.90
CA TYR A 328 -15.61 -5.29 7.19
C TYR A 328 -14.49 -6.31 7.28
N PHE A 329 -13.50 -6.03 8.12
CA PHE A 329 -12.30 -6.82 8.20
C PHE A 329 -11.95 -7.18 9.65
N LYS A 330 -11.29 -8.32 9.82
CA LYS A 330 -10.70 -8.73 11.10
C LYS A 330 -9.22 -8.40 11.15
N ARG A 331 -8.51 -8.69 10.06
CA ARG A 331 -7.09 -8.41 9.91
C ARG A 331 -6.73 -8.23 8.44
N PRO A 332 -6.97 -7.04 7.87
CA PRO A 332 -6.57 -6.76 6.51
C PRO A 332 -5.03 -6.68 6.42
N GLU A 333 -4.46 -7.34 5.41
CA GLU A 333 -3.01 -7.44 5.19
C GLU A 333 -2.55 -6.86 3.86
N ALA A 334 -3.39 -6.91 2.82
CA ALA A 334 -3.04 -6.39 1.52
C ALA A 334 -4.20 -5.61 0.89
N LEU A 335 -3.85 -4.55 0.19
CA LEU A 335 -4.75 -3.67 -0.52
C LEU A 335 -4.23 -3.45 -1.94
N GLU A 336 -5.02 -3.83 -2.92
CA GLU A 336 -4.72 -3.65 -4.34
C GLU A 336 -5.88 -3.00 -5.08
N HIS A 337 -5.64 -2.58 -6.31
CA HIS A 337 -6.71 -2.09 -7.16
C HIS A 337 -6.71 -2.75 -8.54
N MET A 338 -7.87 -2.82 -9.17
CA MET A 338 -8.07 -3.23 -10.54
C MET A 338 -8.94 -2.18 -11.25
N GLY A 339 -8.30 -1.29 -11.99
CA GLY A 339 -8.95 -0.08 -12.46
C GLY A 339 -9.31 0.83 -11.28
N LYS A 340 -10.61 1.06 -11.05
CA LYS A 340 -11.09 1.82 -9.88
C LYS A 340 -11.60 0.92 -8.75
N ASP A 341 -11.73 -0.38 -8.98
CA ASP A 341 -12.14 -1.32 -7.94
C ASP A 341 -11.00 -1.56 -6.98
N LEU A 342 -11.31 -1.71 -5.69
CA LEU A 342 -10.34 -2.02 -4.65
C LEU A 342 -10.51 -3.47 -4.20
N LEU A 343 -9.40 -4.14 -3.98
CA LEU A 343 -9.33 -5.51 -3.46
C LEU A 343 -8.61 -5.49 -2.11
N VAL A 344 -9.24 -6.03 -1.09
CA VAL A 344 -8.67 -6.11 0.26
C VAL A 344 -8.58 -7.57 0.69
N LEU A 345 -7.39 -8.01 1.02
CA LEU A 345 -7.11 -9.37 1.53
C LEU A 345 -7.14 -9.37 3.05
N ASP A 346 -7.94 -10.25 3.64
CA ASP A 346 -8.01 -10.45 5.09
C ASP A 346 -7.41 -11.79 5.47
N SER A 347 -6.35 -11.74 6.28
CA SER A 347 -5.62 -12.95 6.69
C SER A 347 -6.38 -13.77 7.72
N GLN A 348 -7.20 -13.14 8.57
CA GLN A 348 -7.96 -13.83 9.62
C GLN A 348 -9.29 -14.37 9.10
N ASP A 349 -9.99 -13.65 8.23
CA ASP A 349 -11.22 -14.11 7.57
C ASP A 349 -10.91 -15.05 6.39
N ALA A 350 -9.65 -15.15 6.00
CA ALA A 350 -9.20 -16.02 4.91
C ALA A 350 -10.01 -15.77 3.62
N SER A 351 -10.13 -14.52 3.24
CA SER A 351 -10.92 -14.03 2.11
C SER A 351 -10.35 -12.77 1.49
N PHE A 352 -10.80 -12.42 0.31
CA PHE A 352 -10.63 -11.07 -0.19
C PHE A 352 -11.97 -10.45 -0.57
N THR A 353 -12.08 -9.15 -0.33
CA THR A 353 -13.28 -8.35 -0.60
C THR A 353 -13.03 -7.41 -1.75
N VAL A 354 -14.00 -7.29 -2.66
CA VAL A 354 -13.96 -6.38 -3.80
C VAL A 354 -14.95 -5.25 -3.58
N PHE A 355 -14.47 -4.02 -3.73
CA PHE A 355 -15.27 -2.81 -3.69
C PHE A 355 -15.27 -2.13 -5.05
N THR A 356 -16.40 -1.56 -5.44
CA THR A 356 -16.51 -0.71 -6.62
C THR A 356 -16.98 0.69 -6.23
N PRO A 357 -16.49 1.76 -6.91
CA PRO A 357 -16.93 3.10 -6.59
C PRO A 357 -18.42 3.28 -6.93
N THR A 358 -19.15 3.93 -6.04
CA THR A 358 -20.53 4.36 -6.24
C THR A 358 -20.62 5.54 -7.21
N VAL A 359 -21.83 6.02 -7.47
CA VAL A 359 -22.03 7.27 -8.23
C VAL A 359 -21.35 8.45 -7.53
N PHE A 360 -21.43 8.53 -6.20
CA PHE A 360 -20.78 9.58 -5.41
C PHE A 360 -19.24 9.51 -5.56
N GLY A 361 -18.64 8.34 -5.33
CA GLY A 361 -17.21 8.14 -5.51
C GLY A 361 -16.72 8.43 -6.93
N ASN A 362 -17.45 7.95 -7.95
CA ASN A 362 -17.12 8.20 -9.34
C ASN A 362 -17.17 9.69 -9.70
N LYS A 363 -18.12 10.47 -9.15
CA LYS A 363 -18.20 11.91 -9.37
C LYS A 363 -17.00 12.65 -8.77
N ILE A 364 -16.54 12.25 -7.58
CA ILE A 364 -15.30 12.80 -6.99
C ILE A 364 -14.10 12.55 -7.91
N TYR A 365 -13.94 11.31 -8.39
CA TYR A 365 -12.85 10.97 -9.33
C TYR A 365 -12.92 11.74 -10.63
N GLN A 366 -14.13 11.90 -11.18
CA GLN A 366 -14.35 12.66 -12.40
C GLN A 366 -13.94 14.12 -12.21
N ALA A 367 -14.37 14.76 -11.14
CA ALA A 367 -14.04 16.16 -10.85
C ALA A 367 -12.54 16.40 -10.68
N ILE A 368 -11.83 15.48 -10.01
CA ILE A 368 -10.38 15.53 -9.86
C ILE A 368 -9.69 15.36 -11.21
N ALA A 369 -10.09 14.36 -12.01
CA ALA A 369 -9.51 14.09 -13.30
C ALA A 369 -9.70 15.25 -14.29
N GLU A 370 -10.89 15.87 -14.31
CA GLU A 370 -11.18 17.05 -15.13
C GLU A 370 -10.30 18.24 -14.74
N TYR A 371 -10.07 18.47 -13.44
CA TYR A 371 -9.15 19.50 -12.96
C TYR A 371 -7.71 19.25 -13.42
N ASP A 372 -7.22 18.02 -13.27
CA ASP A 372 -5.85 17.64 -13.64
C ASP A 372 -5.61 17.72 -15.15
N GLN A 373 -6.66 17.51 -15.96
CA GLN A 373 -6.63 17.71 -17.42
C GLN A 373 -6.71 19.18 -17.84
N GLY A 374 -6.93 20.09 -16.89
CA GLY A 374 -7.07 21.53 -17.17
C GLY A 374 -8.49 21.97 -17.56
N ASP A 375 -9.48 21.07 -17.52
CA ASP A 375 -10.90 21.38 -17.79
C ASP A 375 -11.58 21.90 -16.51
N TYR A 376 -11.15 23.10 -16.10
CA TYR A 376 -11.54 23.69 -14.83
C TYR A 376 -13.03 24.03 -14.73
N GLU A 377 -13.64 24.45 -15.85
CA GLU A 377 -15.08 24.75 -15.89
C GLU A 377 -15.89 23.49 -15.57
N LYS A 378 -15.59 22.42 -16.29
CA LYS A 378 -16.28 21.14 -16.14
C LYS A 378 -16.01 20.52 -14.77
N SER A 379 -14.77 20.58 -14.27
CA SER A 379 -14.45 20.16 -12.91
C SER A 379 -15.30 20.90 -11.88
N GLY A 380 -15.45 22.22 -12.03
CA GLY A 380 -16.31 23.03 -11.14
C GLY A 380 -17.77 22.61 -11.21
N GLU A 381 -18.29 22.26 -12.39
CA GLU A 381 -19.65 21.74 -12.54
C GLU A 381 -19.81 20.36 -11.87
N THR A 382 -18.86 19.46 -12.09
CA THR A 382 -18.87 18.12 -11.48
C THR A 382 -18.78 18.22 -9.95
N TRP A 383 -17.97 19.13 -9.41
CA TRP A 383 -17.95 19.39 -7.95
C TRP A 383 -19.29 19.93 -7.41
N ARG A 384 -20.03 20.73 -8.19
CA ARG A 384 -21.38 21.17 -7.79
C ARG A 384 -22.35 19.99 -7.75
N GLU A 385 -22.21 19.00 -8.66
CA GLU A 385 -23.00 17.78 -8.58
C GLU A 385 -22.69 17.00 -7.31
N VAL A 386 -21.41 16.86 -6.93
CA VAL A 386 -20.99 16.24 -5.66
C VAL A 386 -21.57 16.99 -4.46
N MET A 387 -21.51 18.33 -4.46
CA MET A 387 -22.11 19.17 -3.42
C MET A 387 -23.63 18.98 -3.32
N ASN A 388 -24.32 18.80 -4.44
CA ASN A 388 -25.76 18.52 -4.44
C ASN A 388 -26.10 17.13 -3.84
N MET A 389 -25.18 16.17 -3.95
CA MET A 389 -25.33 14.85 -3.33
C MET A 389 -25.04 14.90 -1.82
N ASN A 390 -24.10 15.74 -1.40
CA ASN A 390 -23.71 15.94 -0.01
C ASN A 390 -23.30 17.41 0.24
N GLY A 391 -24.22 18.21 0.74
CA GLY A 391 -24.01 19.63 1.02
C GLY A 391 -23.01 19.94 2.14
N ASN A 392 -22.64 18.94 2.94
CA ASN A 392 -21.66 19.08 4.03
C ASN A 392 -20.27 18.57 3.63
N TYR A 393 -20.05 18.31 2.34
CA TYR A 393 -18.78 17.77 1.86
C TYR A 393 -17.80 18.90 1.50
N ASP A 394 -16.93 19.26 2.43
CA ASP A 394 -15.99 20.38 2.32
C ASP A 394 -15.12 20.34 1.07
N GLN A 395 -14.69 19.15 0.65
CA GLN A 395 -13.85 18.99 -0.53
C GLN A 395 -14.52 19.44 -1.82
N ALA A 396 -15.86 19.39 -1.90
CA ALA A 396 -16.60 19.92 -3.05
C ALA A 396 -16.48 21.46 -3.13
N TYR A 397 -16.61 22.14 -1.99
CA TYR A 397 -16.44 23.60 -1.92
C TYR A 397 -15.00 24.02 -2.27
N ILE A 398 -14.01 23.29 -1.74
CA ILE A 398 -12.60 23.52 -2.04
C ILE A 398 -12.34 23.30 -3.54
N GLY A 399 -12.88 22.22 -4.12
CA GLY A 399 -12.76 21.89 -5.53
C GLY A 399 -13.37 22.94 -6.45
N ILE A 400 -14.58 23.43 -6.15
CA ILE A 400 -15.23 24.54 -6.86
C ILE A 400 -14.37 25.79 -6.78
N GLY A 401 -13.89 26.18 -5.59
CA GLY A 401 -13.04 27.34 -5.39
C GLY A 401 -11.74 27.28 -6.19
N ARG A 402 -11.08 26.12 -6.19
CA ARG A 402 -9.85 25.89 -7.00
C ARG A 402 -10.13 26.01 -8.49
N ALA A 403 -11.24 25.43 -8.97
CA ALA A 403 -11.63 25.51 -10.37
C ALA A 403 -11.89 26.97 -10.81
N LEU A 404 -12.63 27.76 -10.00
CA LEU A 404 -12.89 29.18 -10.26
C LEU A 404 -11.62 30.02 -10.26
N MET A 405 -10.71 29.80 -9.30
CA MET A 405 -9.41 30.50 -9.28
C MET A 405 -8.60 30.26 -10.55
N ARG A 406 -8.61 29.04 -11.10
CA ARG A 406 -7.91 28.71 -12.35
C ARG A 406 -8.55 29.36 -13.57
N GLN A 407 -9.85 29.62 -13.53
CA GLN A 407 -10.58 30.38 -14.57
C GLN A 407 -10.38 31.89 -14.47
N GLY A 408 -9.74 32.39 -13.40
CA GLY A 408 -9.55 33.83 -13.15
C GLY A 408 -10.76 34.50 -12.52
N GLU A 409 -11.72 33.73 -12.04
CA GLU A 409 -12.91 34.23 -11.38
C GLU A 409 -12.68 34.35 -9.86
N TYR A 410 -12.29 35.56 -9.43
CA TYR A 410 -11.91 35.87 -8.04
C TYR A 410 -13.03 36.50 -7.21
N LYS A 411 -14.29 36.32 -7.60
CA LYS A 411 -15.43 36.96 -6.89
C LYS A 411 -16.18 35.97 -6.02
#